data_d1f29ab943e8d63d8eee77fcff98a575
#
_entry.id   d1f29ab943e8d63d8eee77fcff98a575
#
_cell.length_a   1.000
_cell.length_b   1.000
_cell.length_c   1.000
_cell.angle_alpha   90.00
_cell.angle_beta   90.00
_cell.angle_gamma   90.00
#
_symmetry.space_group_name_H-M   'P 1'
#
loop_
_entity.id
_entity.type
_entity.pdbx_description
1 polymer ?
#
loop_
_entity_poly.entity_id
_entity_poly.type
_entity_poly.pdbx_seq_one_letter_code
_entity_poly.pdbx_strand_id
1 'polypeptide(L)'
;MTGWPDKPVIYEVNTAVWLTELAQAAGTPVTLGAVTDADWDAVTPSGVDAVWLMGVWERSPAGLELALGNAGLMESFREALPDLRACDIIGSPYCVHRYVADERFGGRSGLAAARAALAARGVRLILDYVPNHVAPDHPWVTEHPEFFIQGDESDLKSDPGSWLAVGGRVLAHGRDPYFPAWPDVVQLNAYAGPARAATAQTLSDISAQCDGIRCDMAMLMTNDIFGKTWGERAGQRPDEEFWPFVIAELRARHPDTVLIAEAYWDMEWTLQQQGFAFCYDKRLYDRILEVNPPDLRGHLQADLGYQSRLVRFLENHDEPRIAEKLPAELERAAAVTIATLPGATMWHEGQFEGRRVRPPVFLD
;
A
#
# COMPACT_ATOMS: atom_id res chain seq x y z
N MET A 1 -5.13 -20.27 8.94
CA MET A 1 -4.50 -19.04 9.43
C MET A 1 -4.58 -19.07 10.94
N THR A 2 -3.47 -19.36 11.59
CA THR A 2 -3.44 -19.46 13.06
C THR A 2 -3.42 -18.05 13.64
N GLY A 3 -4.42 -17.76 14.47
CA GLY A 3 -4.48 -16.52 15.26
C GLY A 3 -5.20 -15.32 14.67
N TRP A 4 -5.56 -15.28 13.38
CA TRP A 4 -6.40 -14.20 12.83
C TRP A 4 -7.88 -14.57 12.90
N PRO A 5 -8.79 -13.64 13.20
CA PRO A 5 -10.24 -13.90 13.10
C PRO A 5 -10.66 -14.11 11.65
N ASP A 6 -11.78 -14.81 11.45
CA ASP A 6 -12.33 -15.06 10.10
C ASP A 6 -12.81 -13.76 9.40
N LYS A 7 -13.14 -12.75 10.20
CA LYS A 7 -13.61 -11.44 9.75
C LYS A 7 -12.83 -10.34 10.49
N PRO A 8 -11.54 -10.13 10.16
CA PRO A 8 -10.74 -9.15 10.87
C PRO A 8 -11.23 -7.73 10.55
N VAL A 9 -11.25 -6.90 11.57
CA VAL A 9 -11.46 -5.46 11.46
C VAL A 9 -10.10 -4.77 11.45
N ILE A 10 -9.79 -4.08 10.37
CA ILE A 10 -8.54 -3.39 10.13
C ILE A 10 -8.77 -1.88 10.27
N TYR A 11 -7.89 -1.19 10.99
CA TYR A 11 -7.87 0.26 11.07
C TYR A 11 -6.61 0.79 10.39
N GLU A 12 -6.78 1.50 9.29
CA GLU A 12 -5.71 2.12 8.51
C GLU A 12 -5.36 3.49 9.10
N VAL A 13 -4.09 3.72 9.36
CA VAL A 13 -3.53 4.97 9.88
C VAL A 13 -2.46 5.48 8.92
N ASN A 14 -2.60 6.71 8.42
CA ASN A 14 -1.48 7.40 7.77
C ASN A 14 -0.47 7.81 8.86
N THR A 15 0.61 7.05 8.99
CA THR A 15 1.58 7.20 10.08
C THR A 15 2.16 8.62 10.17
N ALA A 16 2.47 9.24 9.03
CA ALA A 16 3.05 10.57 9.02
C ALA A 16 2.07 11.63 9.53
N VAL A 17 0.86 11.65 8.96
CA VAL A 17 -0.19 12.60 9.35
C VAL A 17 -0.57 12.43 10.82
N TRP A 18 -0.77 11.19 11.25
CA TRP A 18 -1.14 10.89 12.64
C TRP A 18 -0.07 11.36 13.64
N LEU A 19 1.20 11.05 13.41
CA LEU A 19 2.29 11.48 14.29
C LEU A 19 2.45 12.99 14.30
N THR A 20 2.19 13.67 13.18
CA THR A 20 2.20 15.14 13.09
C THR A 20 1.03 15.75 13.87
N GLU A 21 -0.18 15.20 13.78
CA GLU A 21 -1.32 15.64 14.60
C GLU A 21 -1.03 15.46 16.11
N LEU A 22 -0.44 14.33 16.51
CA LEU A 22 -0.03 14.10 17.90
C LEU A 22 1.06 15.10 18.35
N ALA A 23 2.05 15.37 17.48
CA ALA A 23 3.10 16.35 17.78
C ALA A 23 2.55 17.76 17.93
N GLN A 24 1.58 18.17 17.11
CA GLN A 24 0.89 19.45 17.24
C GLN A 24 0.11 19.56 18.56
N ALA A 25 -0.61 18.50 18.92
CA ALA A 25 -1.36 18.47 20.18
C ALA A 25 -0.43 18.49 21.42
N ALA A 26 0.70 17.78 21.34
CA ALA A 26 1.69 17.72 22.44
C ALA A 26 2.62 18.93 22.51
N GLY A 27 2.75 19.73 21.43
CA GLY A 27 3.70 20.84 21.30
C GLY A 27 5.16 20.38 21.21
N THR A 28 5.42 19.10 20.90
CA THR A 28 6.76 18.49 20.78
C THR A 28 6.71 17.34 19.77
N PRO A 29 7.82 17.04 19.06
CA PRO A 29 7.85 15.93 18.13
C PRO A 29 7.46 14.60 18.79
N VAL A 30 6.62 13.82 18.10
CA VAL A 30 6.18 12.50 18.55
C VAL A 30 6.65 11.45 17.54
N THR A 31 7.24 10.37 18.03
CA THR A 31 7.59 9.19 17.23
C THR A 31 6.78 7.99 17.69
N LEU A 32 6.75 6.90 16.91
CA LEU A 32 6.03 5.67 17.24
C LEU A 32 6.38 5.12 18.64
N GLY A 33 7.62 5.32 19.08
CA GLY A 33 8.06 4.91 20.42
C GLY A 33 7.62 5.84 21.55
N ALA A 34 7.09 7.02 21.22
CA ALA A 34 6.64 8.03 22.17
C ALA A 34 5.12 8.21 22.21
N VAL A 35 4.37 7.48 21.36
CA VAL A 35 2.91 7.47 21.35
C VAL A 35 2.39 6.98 22.69
N THR A 36 1.46 7.73 23.29
CA THR A 36 0.90 7.39 24.60
C THR A 36 -0.13 6.26 24.52
N ASP A 37 -0.42 5.63 25.67
CA ASP A 37 -1.47 4.62 25.74
C ASP A 37 -2.84 5.17 25.30
N ALA A 38 -3.16 6.41 25.65
CA ALA A 38 -4.42 7.05 25.24
C ALA A 38 -4.51 7.25 23.71
N ASP A 39 -3.38 7.60 23.06
CA ASP A 39 -3.35 7.76 21.60
C ASP A 39 -3.47 6.40 20.90
N TRP A 40 -2.82 5.35 21.44
CA TRP A 40 -3.02 3.98 20.95
C TRP A 40 -4.45 3.50 21.12
N ASP A 41 -5.09 3.79 22.26
CA ASP A 41 -6.49 3.44 22.51
C ASP A 41 -7.44 4.13 21.52
N ALA A 42 -7.11 5.34 21.07
CA ALA A 42 -7.89 6.07 20.08
C ALA A 42 -7.89 5.39 18.70
N VAL A 43 -6.77 4.79 18.27
CA VAL A 43 -6.66 4.07 16.99
C VAL A 43 -6.93 2.56 17.10
N THR A 44 -7.21 2.08 18.31
CA THR A 44 -7.61 0.68 18.59
C THR A 44 -8.94 0.60 19.31
N PRO A 45 -10.03 1.22 18.80
CA PRO A 45 -11.32 1.13 19.44
C PRO A 45 -11.77 -0.35 19.54
N SER A 46 -12.68 -0.63 20.46
CA SER A 46 -13.16 -2.00 20.71
C SER A 46 -13.65 -2.65 19.41
N GLY A 47 -13.13 -3.82 19.10
CA GLY A 47 -13.45 -4.60 17.90
C GLY A 47 -12.45 -4.44 16.76
N VAL A 48 -11.42 -3.60 16.87
CA VAL A 48 -10.31 -3.57 15.93
C VAL A 48 -9.36 -4.74 16.21
N ASP A 49 -9.06 -5.53 15.20
CA ASP A 49 -8.19 -6.72 15.26
C ASP A 49 -6.78 -6.43 14.77
N ALA A 50 -6.63 -5.43 13.90
CA ALA A 50 -5.34 -5.04 13.34
C ALA A 50 -5.29 -3.53 13.02
N VAL A 51 -4.13 -2.92 13.21
CA VAL A 51 -3.81 -1.58 12.73
C VAL A 51 -2.82 -1.69 11.57
N TRP A 52 -3.15 -1.05 10.47
CA TRP A 52 -2.24 -0.86 9.37
C TRP A 52 -1.58 0.53 9.49
N LEU A 53 -0.29 0.54 9.83
CA LEU A 53 0.53 1.75 9.84
C LEU A 53 1.08 1.99 8.43
N MET A 54 0.33 2.75 7.62
CA MET A 54 0.70 3.06 6.25
C MET A 54 1.92 3.98 6.21
N GLY A 55 2.92 3.60 5.40
CA GLY A 55 4.00 4.47 5.03
C GLY A 55 5.13 4.62 6.05
N VAL A 56 5.46 3.57 6.82
CA VAL A 56 6.52 3.61 7.86
C VAL A 56 7.95 3.53 7.30
N TRP A 57 8.13 3.14 6.04
CA TRP A 57 9.45 2.89 5.45
C TRP A 57 10.17 4.17 5.05
N GLU A 58 11.48 4.07 4.94
CA GLU A 58 12.35 5.18 4.52
C GLU A 58 11.99 5.64 3.10
N ARG A 59 11.56 6.90 2.99
CA ARG A 59 11.19 7.53 1.72
C ARG A 59 12.43 8.00 0.96
N SER A 60 12.30 8.14 -0.37
CA SER A 60 13.37 8.54 -1.28
C SER A 60 13.58 10.05 -1.28
N PRO A 61 14.81 10.53 -1.00
CA PRO A 61 15.19 11.91 -1.29
C PRO A 61 15.05 12.30 -2.77
N ALA A 62 15.43 11.40 -3.70
CA ALA A 62 15.28 11.66 -5.13
C ALA A 62 13.80 11.74 -5.54
N GLY A 63 12.94 10.88 -4.99
CA GLY A 63 11.49 10.96 -5.20
C GLY A 63 10.88 12.25 -4.65
N LEU A 64 11.37 12.73 -3.51
CA LEU A 64 10.95 14.03 -2.95
C LEU A 64 11.31 15.19 -3.89
N GLU A 65 12.53 15.22 -4.44
CA GLU A 65 12.95 16.27 -5.40
C GLU A 65 12.05 16.26 -6.64
N LEU A 66 11.72 15.09 -7.18
CA LEU A 66 10.81 14.94 -8.32
C LEU A 66 9.40 15.46 -7.99
N ALA A 67 8.88 15.15 -6.80
CA ALA A 67 7.57 15.63 -6.36
C ALA A 67 7.54 17.15 -6.22
N LEU A 68 8.58 17.77 -5.63
CA LEU A 68 8.71 19.22 -5.50
C LEU A 68 8.82 19.93 -6.85
N GLY A 69 9.40 19.26 -7.86
CA GLY A 69 9.50 19.76 -9.24
C GLY A 69 8.22 19.60 -10.06
N ASN A 70 7.23 18.85 -9.58
CA ASN A 70 6.00 18.56 -10.31
C ASN A 70 4.90 19.57 -9.99
N ALA A 71 4.57 20.44 -10.94
CA ALA A 71 3.60 21.51 -10.75
C ALA A 71 2.18 20.99 -10.40
N GLY A 72 1.76 19.86 -11.01
CA GLY A 72 0.45 19.27 -10.75
C GLY A 72 0.34 18.70 -9.34
N LEU A 73 1.38 18.02 -8.85
CA LEU A 73 1.43 17.55 -7.46
C LEU A 73 1.40 18.74 -6.49
N MET A 74 2.20 19.77 -6.74
CA MET A 74 2.24 20.98 -5.91
C MET A 74 0.90 21.73 -5.86
N GLU A 75 0.12 21.69 -6.95
CA GLU A 75 -1.24 22.24 -6.97
C GLU A 75 -2.18 21.41 -6.07
N SER A 76 -2.17 20.08 -6.23
CA SER A 76 -3.00 19.19 -5.41
C SER A 76 -2.65 19.25 -3.91
N PHE A 77 -1.36 19.46 -3.58
CA PHE A 77 -0.94 19.64 -2.19
C PHE A 77 -1.51 20.91 -1.58
N ARG A 78 -1.54 22.05 -2.33
CA ARG A 78 -2.13 23.31 -1.87
C ARG A 78 -3.65 23.27 -1.78
N GLU A 79 -4.31 22.46 -2.61
CA GLU A 79 -5.76 22.24 -2.49
C GLU A 79 -6.09 21.52 -1.19
N ALA A 80 -5.30 20.51 -0.81
CA ALA A 80 -5.50 19.75 0.42
C ALA A 80 -5.05 20.52 1.68
N LEU A 81 -3.96 21.30 1.58
CA LEU A 81 -3.34 22.06 2.66
C LEU A 81 -3.07 23.51 2.18
N PRO A 82 -4.02 24.44 2.35
CA PRO A 82 -3.90 25.82 1.82
C PRO A 82 -2.72 26.63 2.38
N ASP A 83 -2.25 26.31 3.59
CA ASP A 83 -1.09 26.91 4.25
C ASP A 83 0.20 26.06 4.11
N LEU A 84 0.27 25.22 3.08
CA LEU A 84 1.38 24.33 2.76
C LEU A 84 2.74 25.01 2.86
N ARG A 85 3.64 24.40 3.61
CA ARG A 85 5.06 24.75 3.74
C ARG A 85 5.92 23.64 3.14
N ALA A 86 7.13 23.96 2.75
CA ALA A 86 8.06 22.97 2.17
C ALA A 86 8.36 21.79 3.13
N CYS A 87 8.32 22.02 4.44
CA CYS A 87 8.56 20.98 5.45
C CYS A 87 7.39 19.99 5.57
N ASP A 88 6.20 20.36 5.12
CA ASP A 88 5.02 19.51 5.16
C ASP A 88 5.04 18.45 4.03
N ILE A 89 5.99 18.57 3.08
CA ILE A 89 6.15 17.64 1.97
C ILE A 89 7.31 16.70 2.30
N ILE A 90 7.00 15.43 2.54
CA ILE A 90 7.97 14.42 2.97
C ILE A 90 8.23 13.32 1.93
N GLY A 91 7.59 13.39 0.76
CA GLY A 91 7.72 12.41 -0.31
C GLY A 91 6.72 11.25 -0.22
N SER A 92 6.60 10.48 -1.30
CA SER A 92 5.67 9.34 -1.35
C SER A 92 6.13 8.18 -0.48
N PRO A 93 5.26 7.57 0.35
CA PRO A 93 5.57 6.35 1.08
C PRO A 93 5.73 5.13 0.15
N TYR A 94 5.26 5.23 -1.09
CA TYR A 94 5.36 4.19 -2.13
C TYR A 94 6.59 4.36 -3.03
N CYS A 95 7.32 5.48 -2.91
CA CYS A 95 8.66 5.66 -3.46
C CYS A 95 9.69 5.23 -2.39
N VAL A 96 9.77 3.91 -2.16
CA VAL A 96 10.54 3.32 -1.06
C VAL A 96 12.03 3.33 -1.39
N HIS A 97 12.82 4.03 -0.55
CA HIS A 97 14.28 4.01 -0.62
C HIS A 97 14.85 2.72 -0.01
N ARG A 98 14.38 2.34 1.16
CA ARG A 98 14.75 1.08 1.84
C ARG A 98 13.61 0.60 2.74
N TYR A 99 13.48 -0.72 2.91
CA TYR A 99 12.55 -1.32 3.88
C TYR A 99 13.14 -1.31 5.30
N VAL A 100 13.49 -0.12 5.74
CA VAL A 100 13.90 0.22 7.11
C VAL A 100 12.91 1.26 7.62
N ALA A 101 12.44 1.13 8.86
CA ALA A 101 11.54 2.13 9.43
C ALA A 101 12.23 3.50 9.47
N ASP A 102 11.54 4.52 8.98
CA ASP A 102 12.08 5.88 8.85
C ASP A 102 12.44 6.46 10.23
N GLU A 103 13.62 7.04 10.35
CA GLU A 103 14.11 7.65 11.59
C GLU A 103 13.20 8.81 12.07
N ARG A 104 12.48 9.47 11.16
CA ARG A 104 11.47 10.48 11.52
C ARG A 104 10.36 9.90 12.38
N PHE A 105 10.04 8.64 12.22
CA PHE A 105 9.01 7.93 12.99
C PHE A 105 9.60 7.16 14.18
N GLY A 106 10.91 7.27 14.44
CA GLY A 106 11.62 6.61 15.54
C GLY A 106 12.35 5.34 15.14
N GLY A 107 12.52 5.09 13.84
CA GLY A 107 13.32 4.00 13.31
C GLY A 107 12.83 2.61 13.76
N ARG A 108 13.73 1.63 13.74
CA ARG A 108 13.42 0.26 14.17
C ARG A 108 12.91 0.15 15.60
N SER A 109 13.45 0.95 16.50
CA SER A 109 13.06 0.93 17.91
C SER A 109 11.65 1.47 18.09
N GLY A 110 11.28 2.54 17.39
CA GLY A 110 9.92 3.09 17.39
C GLY A 110 8.91 2.09 16.82
N LEU A 111 9.20 1.45 15.69
CA LEU A 111 8.33 0.42 15.12
C LEU A 111 8.17 -0.79 16.05
N ALA A 112 9.25 -1.24 16.70
CA ALA A 112 9.17 -2.34 17.67
C ALA A 112 8.32 -1.97 18.88
N ALA A 113 8.42 -0.73 19.38
CA ALA A 113 7.58 -0.22 20.46
C ALA A 113 6.10 -0.16 20.04
N ALA A 114 5.79 0.33 18.84
CA ALA A 114 4.45 0.33 18.27
C ALA A 114 3.85 -1.08 18.22
N ARG A 115 4.60 -2.05 17.67
CA ARG A 115 4.15 -3.45 17.65
C ARG A 115 3.87 -4.00 19.03
N ALA A 116 4.74 -3.70 20.01
CA ALA A 116 4.54 -4.15 21.39
C ALA A 116 3.30 -3.51 22.03
N ALA A 117 3.05 -2.21 21.78
CA ALA A 117 1.88 -1.50 22.27
C ALA A 117 0.57 -2.06 21.68
N LEU A 118 0.54 -2.37 20.40
CA LEU A 118 -0.59 -3.03 19.74
C LEU A 118 -0.80 -4.44 20.26
N ALA A 119 0.26 -5.23 20.39
CA ALA A 119 0.20 -6.60 20.91
C ALA A 119 -0.33 -6.64 22.37
N ALA A 120 0.04 -5.67 23.21
CA ALA A 120 -0.49 -5.54 24.57
C ALA A 120 -2.02 -5.31 24.60
N ARG A 121 -2.59 -4.81 23.49
CA ARG A 121 -4.04 -4.61 23.27
C ARG A 121 -4.70 -5.79 22.55
N GLY A 122 -3.95 -6.83 22.20
CA GLY A 122 -4.41 -7.95 21.39
C GLY A 122 -4.61 -7.60 19.91
N VAL A 123 -4.07 -6.46 19.47
CA VAL A 123 -4.18 -5.93 18.11
C VAL A 123 -2.90 -6.25 17.32
N ARG A 124 -3.05 -6.59 16.05
CA ARG A 124 -1.96 -6.94 15.13
C ARG A 124 -1.46 -5.73 14.39
N LEU A 125 -0.22 -5.78 13.93
CA LEU A 125 0.40 -4.77 13.08
C LEU A 125 0.44 -5.24 11.63
N ILE A 126 -0.07 -4.40 10.71
CA ILE A 126 0.07 -4.55 9.26
C ILE A 126 1.00 -3.46 8.73
N LEU A 127 1.91 -3.83 7.81
CA LEU A 127 2.81 -2.92 7.12
C LEU A 127 2.71 -3.09 5.60
N ASP A 128 3.19 -2.10 4.85
CA ASP A 128 3.20 -2.14 3.38
C ASP A 128 4.39 -2.91 2.81
N TYR A 129 4.18 -3.46 1.63
CA TYR A 129 5.21 -3.89 0.70
C TYR A 129 4.84 -3.48 -0.74
N VAL A 130 5.77 -2.85 -1.46
CA VAL A 130 5.60 -2.40 -2.84
C VAL A 130 6.35 -3.34 -3.78
N PRO A 131 5.69 -4.29 -4.45
CA PRO A 131 6.36 -5.31 -5.25
C PRO A 131 6.79 -4.82 -6.62
N ASN A 132 6.09 -3.85 -7.19
CA ASN A 132 6.20 -3.45 -8.59
C ASN A 132 7.43 -2.58 -8.88
N HIS A 133 7.80 -1.72 -7.95
CA HIS A 133 8.81 -0.69 -8.18
C HIS A 133 9.53 -0.31 -6.89
N VAL A 134 10.62 0.43 -7.05
CA VAL A 134 11.37 1.06 -5.96
C VAL A 134 11.79 2.46 -6.36
N ALA A 135 12.33 3.21 -5.42
CA ALA A 135 12.86 4.56 -5.67
C ALA A 135 14.05 4.56 -6.66
N PRO A 136 14.29 5.66 -7.39
CA PRO A 136 15.42 5.78 -8.32
C PRO A 136 16.79 5.71 -7.62
N ASP A 137 16.84 6.09 -6.36
CA ASP A 137 18.03 6.02 -5.48
C ASP A 137 18.06 4.79 -4.57
N HIS A 138 17.19 3.79 -4.82
CA HIS A 138 17.23 2.52 -4.10
C HIS A 138 18.58 1.81 -4.37
N PRO A 139 19.25 1.20 -3.35
CA PRO A 139 20.54 0.53 -3.51
C PRO A 139 20.60 -0.47 -4.67
N TRP A 140 19.53 -1.21 -4.91
CA TRP A 140 19.45 -2.18 -6.01
C TRP A 140 19.69 -1.57 -7.40
N VAL A 141 19.42 -0.29 -7.61
CA VAL A 141 19.62 0.38 -8.91
C VAL A 141 21.10 0.30 -9.34
N THR A 142 22.01 0.37 -8.38
CA THR A 142 23.47 0.26 -8.63
C THR A 142 24.02 -1.15 -8.36
N GLU A 143 23.51 -1.83 -7.33
CA GLU A 143 24.02 -3.13 -6.88
C GLU A 143 23.48 -4.29 -7.72
N HIS A 144 22.21 -4.21 -8.17
CA HIS A 144 21.48 -5.28 -8.83
C HIS A 144 20.68 -4.78 -10.04
N PRO A 145 21.32 -4.19 -11.06
CA PRO A 145 20.61 -3.64 -12.22
C PRO A 145 19.85 -4.71 -13.02
N GLU A 146 20.18 -5.98 -12.86
CA GLU A 146 19.45 -7.11 -13.47
C GLU A 146 18.05 -7.32 -12.86
N PHE A 147 17.73 -6.66 -11.76
CA PHE A 147 16.39 -6.70 -11.17
C PHE A 147 15.37 -5.82 -11.89
N PHE A 148 15.80 -4.95 -12.79
CA PHE A 148 14.98 -3.92 -13.38
C PHE A 148 14.64 -4.16 -14.85
N ILE A 149 13.54 -3.57 -15.31
CA ILE A 149 13.26 -3.43 -16.74
C ILE A 149 14.20 -2.37 -17.33
N GLN A 150 15.06 -2.81 -18.25
CA GLN A 150 16.08 -1.97 -18.86
C GLN A 150 15.68 -1.54 -20.26
N GLY A 151 16.00 -0.31 -20.59
CA GLY A 151 15.91 0.30 -21.92
C GLY A 151 17.28 0.72 -22.45
N ASP A 152 17.25 1.50 -23.50
CA ASP A 152 18.43 2.10 -24.13
C ASP A 152 18.23 3.60 -24.39
N GLU A 153 19.26 4.27 -24.96
CA GLU A 153 19.18 5.69 -25.27
C GLU A 153 18.07 6.05 -26.28
N SER A 154 17.66 5.11 -27.15
CA SER A 154 16.58 5.36 -28.09
C SER A 154 15.23 5.37 -27.39
N ASP A 155 15.03 4.51 -26.40
CA ASP A 155 13.84 4.52 -25.53
C ASP A 155 13.71 5.84 -24.79
N LEU A 156 14.79 6.27 -24.12
CA LEU A 156 14.82 7.52 -23.38
C LEU A 156 14.54 8.75 -24.27
N LYS A 157 15.02 8.74 -25.53
CA LYS A 157 14.78 9.84 -26.48
C LYS A 157 13.36 9.83 -27.03
N SER A 158 12.80 8.64 -27.28
CA SER A 158 11.46 8.50 -27.89
C SER A 158 10.33 8.70 -26.89
N ASP A 159 10.54 8.29 -25.64
CA ASP A 159 9.53 8.35 -24.58
C ASP A 159 10.17 8.65 -23.20
N PRO A 160 10.61 9.90 -22.99
CA PRO A 160 11.24 10.30 -21.71
C PRO A 160 10.29 10.24 -20.51
N GLY A 161 8.97 10.10 -20.74
CA GLY A 161 7.98 9.91 -19.67
C GLY A 161 7.89 8.48 -19.14
N SER A 162 8.40 7.50 -19.89
CA SER A 162 8.41 6.08 -19.49
C SER A 162 9.80 5.57 -19.10
N TRP A 163 10.85 6.34 -19.31
CA TRP A 163 12.23 5.92 -19.11
C TRP A 163 13.05 6.96 -18.37
N LEU A 164 13.95 6.51 -17.51
CA LEU A 164 14.83 7.34 -16.69
C LEU A 164 16.30 6.92 -16.86
N ALA A 165 17.18 7.91 -17.06
CA ALA A 165 18.62 7.71 -16.99
C ALA A 165 19.05 7.77 -15.50
N VAL A 166 19.44 6.63 -14.93
CA VAL A 166 19.82 6.51 -13.52
C VAL A 166 20.87 5.41 -13.33
N GLY A 167 21.81 5.60 -12.41
CA GLY A 167 22.87 4.62 -12.15
C GLY A 167 23.74 4.27 -13.37
N GLY A 168 23.88 5.18 -14.35
CA GLY A 168 24.60 4.95 -15.60
C GLY A 168 23.88 4.04 -16.61
N ARG A 169 22.58 3.84 -16.44
CA ARG A 169 21.68 2.99 -17.28
C ARG A 169 20.41 3.73 -17.61
N VAL A 170 19.64 3.16 -18.54
CA VAL A 170 18.26 3.57 -18.82
C VAL A 170 17.35 2.50 -18.21
N LEU A 171 16.53 2.89 -17.23
CA LEU A 171 15.56 2.03 -16.57
C LEU A 171 14.15 2.52 -16.85
N ALA A 172 13.18 1.60 -16.89
CA ALA A 172 11.78 1.97 -17.03
C ALA A 172 11.26 2.58 -15.73
N HIS A 173 10.40 3.60 -15.85
CA HIS A 173 9.55 4.02 -14.74
C HIS A 173 8.54 2.93 -14.36
N GLY A 174 8.15 2.87 -13.09
CA GLY A 174 7.05 2.02 -12.64
C GLY A 174 5.75 2.41 -13.34
N ARG A 175 4.96 1.41 -13.75
CA ARG A 175 3.64 1.66 -14.35
C ARG A 175 2.73 0.43 -14.29
N ASP A 176 1.47 0.67 -14.55
CA ASP A 176 0.48 -0.32 -14.93
C ASP A 176 0.20 -0.31 -16.45
N PRO A 177 -0.62 -1.24 -16.99
CA PRO A 177 -0.87 -1.32 -18.44
C PRO A 177 -1.82 -0.27 -19.00
N TYR A 178 -2.44 0.59 -18.17
CA TYR A 178 -3.57 1.44 -18.57
C TYR A 178 -3.32 2.94 -18.39
N PHE A 179 -2.44 3.32 -17.46
CA PHE A 179 -2.18 4.72 -17.08
C PHE A 179 -0.73 5.12 -17.40
N PRO A 180 -0.43 6.44 -17.43
CA PRO A 180 0.94 6.93 -17.57
C PRO A 180 1.86 6.37 -16.49
N ALA A 181 3.15 6.26 -16.81
CA ALA A 181 4.17 5.82 -15.86
C ALA A 181 4.29 6.78 -14.66
N TRP A 182 4.66 6.22 -13.51
CA TRP A 182 4.94 7.00 -12.28
C TRP A 182 6.38 7.53 -12.32
N PRO A 183 6.57 8.85 -12.40
CA PRO A 183 7.87 9.45 -12.71
C PRO A 183 8.89 9.36 -11.57
N ASP A 184 8.45 9.04 -10.35
CA ASP A 184 9.25 9.01 -9.13
C ASP A 184 9.77 7.63 -8.76
N VAL A 185 9.53 6.59 -9.58
CA VAL A 185 9.90 5.20 -9.29
C VAL A 185 10.47 4.47 -10.51
N VAL A 186 11.22 3.39 -10.27
CA VAL A 186 11.80 2.51 -11.29
C VAL A 186 11.28 1.08 -11.18
N GLN A 187 11.00 0.46 -12.32
CA GLN A 187 10.27 -0.79 -12.47
C GLN A 187 11.14 -2.01 -12.18
N LEU A 188 10.73 -2.82 -11.22
CA LEU A 188 11.29 -4.16 -10.99
C LEU A 188 10.81 -5.15 -12.07
N ASN A 189 11.65 -6.13 -12.39
CA ASN A 189 11.31 -7.17 -13.36
C ASN A 189 10.78 -8.42 -12.64
N ALA A 190 9.46 -8.63 -12.68
CA ALA A 190 8.80 -9.80 -12.10
C ALA A 190 9.21 -11.14 -12.72
N TYR A 191 9.83 -11.12 -13.91
CA TYR A 191 10.32 -12.33 -14.56
C TYR A 191 11.75 -12.69 -14.18
N ALA A 192 12.51 -11.75 -13.62
CA ALA A 192 13.89 -11.99 -13.18
C ALA A 192 13.91 -12.86 -11.91
N GLY A 193 14.44 -14.08 -12.01
CA GLY A 193 14.55 -14.98 -10.85
C GLY A 193 15.26 -14.38 -9.65
N PRO A 194 16.42 -13.69 -9.83
CA PRO A 194 17.09 -13.02 -8.72
C PRO A 194 16.24 -11.94 -8.05
N ALA A 195 15.43 -11.17 -8.81
CA ALA A 195 14.50 -10.19 -8.24
C ALA A 195 13.39 -10.85 -7.40
N ARG A 196 12.84 -11.99 -7.86
CA ARG A 196 11.86 -12.78 -7.07
C ARG A 196 12.45 -13.27 -5.75
N ALA A 197 13.69 -13.77 -5.77
CA ALA A 197 14.37 -14.21 -4.56
C ALA A 197 14.64 -13.05 -3.58
N ALA A 198 15.06 -11.89 -4.10
CA ALA A 198 15.24 -10.68 -3.30
C ALA A 198 13.91 -10.19 -2.70
N THR A 199 12.81 -10.23 -3.46
CA THR A 199 11.47 -9.96 -2.96
C THR A 199 11.08 -10.88 -1.80
N ALA A 200 11.29 -12.19 -1.94
CA ALA A 200 10.99 -13.15 -0.88
C ALA A 200 11.80 -12.86 0.40
N GLN A 201 13.06 -12.46 0.26
CA GLN A 201 13.88 -12.04 1.40
C GLN A 201 13.36 -10.75 2.04
N THR A 202 13.02 -9.72 1.24
CA THR A 202 12.44 -8.47 1.74
C THR A 202 11.14 -8.72 2.51
N LEU A 203 10.24 -9.54 1.97
CA LEU A 203 9.01 -9.92 2.68
C LEU A 203 9.28 -10.66 3.99
N SER A 204 10.30 -11.53 4.02
CA SER A 204 10.72 -12.19 5.26
C SER A 204 11.22 -11.18 6.31
N ASP A 205 12.00 -10.18 5.89
CA ASP A 205 12.53 -9.14 6.79
C ASP A 205 11.40 -8.22 7.32
N ILE A 206 10.41 -7.92 6.49
CA ILE A 206 9.19 -7.18 6.90
C ILE A 206 8.37 -8.02 7.87
N SER A 207 8.14 -9.31 7.58
CA SER A 207 7.35 -10.24 8.41
C SER A 207 7.93 -10.43 9.81
N ALA A 208 9.24 -10.30 9.96
CA ALA A 208 9.87 -10.30 11.29
C ALA A 208 9.44 -9.12 12.16
N GLN A 209 8.89 -8.05 11.57
CA GLN A 209 8.54 -6.79 12.22
C GLN A 209 7.02 -6.57 12.36
N CYS A 210 6.17 -7.38 11.71
CA CYS A 210 4.71 -7.22 11.72
C CYS A 210 3.99 -8.58 11.76
N ASP A 211 2.67 -8.55 11.70
CA ASP A 211 1.79 -9.73 11.73
C ASP A 211 1.04 -9.92 10.39
N GLY A 212 0.99 -8.88 9.57
CA GLY A 212 0.41 -8.87 8.24
C GLY A 212 1.11 -7.90 7.31
N ILE A 213 1.03 -8.15 6.00
CA ILE A 213 1.60 -7.27 4.97
C ILE A 213 0.54 -6.94 3.93
N ARG A 214 0.32 -5.65 3.69
CA ARG A 214 -0.44 -5.16 2.54
C ARG A 214 0.50 -5.02 1.36
N CYS A 215 0.22 -5.75 0.29
CA CYS A 215 1.01 -5.71 -0.94
C CYS A 215 0.36 -4.74 -1.93
N ASP A 216 1.08 -3.67 -2.21
CA ASP A 216 0.71 -2.61 -3.14
C ASP A 216 0.53 -3.16 -4.56
N MET A 217 -0.58 -2.79 -5.25
CA MET A 217 -0.84 -3.13 -6.65
C MET A 217 -0.45 -4.58 -7.01
N ALA A 218 -0.82 -5.55 -6.17
CA ALA A 218 -0.32 -6.93 -6.24
C ALA A 218 -0.56 -7.62 -7.58
N MET A 219 -1.63 -7.28 -8.31
CA MET A 219 -1.96 -7.85 -9.61
C MET A 219 -0.93 -7.54 -10.69
N LEU A 220 -0.13 -6.45 -10.56
CA LEU A 220 0.89 -6.09 -11.55
C LEU A 220 1.99 -7.13 -11.67
N MET A 221 2.20 -7.93 -10.62
CA MET A 221 3.23 -8.96 -10.58
C MET A 221 2.78 -10.30 -11.15
N THR A 222 1.49 -10.49 -11.47
CA THR A 222 1.04 -11.72 -12.15
C THR A 222 1.65 -11.81 -13.54
N ASN A 223 2.04 -13.03 -13.95
CA ASN A 223 2.76 -13.21 -15.20
C ASN A 223 1.99 -12.66 -16.42
N ASP A 224 0.66 -12.77 -16.43
CA ASP A 224 -0.16 -12.28 -17.54
C ASP A 224 -0.18 -10.75 -17.63
N ILE A 225 -0.40 -10.05 -16.51
CA ILE A 225 -0.43 -8.57 -16.50
C ILE A 225 0.97 -8.03 -16.75
N PHE A 226 1.98 -8.62 -16.10
CA PHE A 226 3.36 -8.19 -16.28
C PHE A 226 3.83 -8.35 -17.75
N GLY A 227 3.57 -9.52 -18.36
CA GLY A 227 3.88 -9.76 -19.76
C GLY A 227 3.12 -8.84 -20.71
N LYS A 228 1.85 -8.54 -20.44
CA LYS A 228 1.06 -7.57 -21.21
C LYS A 228 1.63 -6.16 -21.13
N THR A 229 2.13 -5.76 -19.96
CA THR A 229 2.68 -4.41 -19.74
C THR A 229 4.05 -4.23 -20.40
N TRP A 230 4.93 -5.22 -20.30
CA TRP A 230 6.35 -5.10 -20.64
C TRP A 230 6.76 -5.84 -21.92
N GLY A 231 5.94 -6.79 -22.41
CA GLY A 231 6.22 -7.53 -23.64
C GLY A 231 7.61 -8.16 -23.64
N GLU A 232 8.35 -7.95 -24.72
CA GLU A 232 9.72 -8.48 -24.89
C GLU A 232 10.73 -7.91 -23.87
N ARG A 233 10.48 -6.72 -23.30
CA ARG A 233 11.33 -6.10 -22.29
C ARG A 233 11.35 -6.88 -20.97
N ALA A 234 10.30 -7.65 -20.67
CA ALA A 234 10.25 -8.54 -19.52
C ALA A 234 11.24 -9.73 -19.62
N GLY A 235 11.62 -10.10 -20.84
CA GLY A 235 12.40 -11.31 -21.10
C GLY A 235 11.51 -12.56 -21.14
N GLN A 236 12.12 -13.72 -20.84
CA GLN A 236 11.39 -15.00 -20.88
C GLN A 236 10.41 -15.11 -19.71
N ARG A 237 9.14 -15.37 -20.03
CA ARG A 237 8.10 -15.63 -19.03
C ARG A 237 8.45 -16.88 -18.22
N PRO A 238 8.48 -16.82 -16.89
CA PRO A 238 8.63 -17.99 -16.04
C PRO A 238 7.40 -18.91 -16.10
N ASP A 239 7.62 -20.21 -15.92
CA ASP A 239 6.54 -21.19 -15.81
C ASP A 239 5.73 -21.01 -14.51
N GLU A 240 6.40 -20.67 -13.43
CA GLU A 240 5.80 -20.43 -12.14
C GLU A 240 5.34 -18.97 -11.99
N GLU A 241 4.16 -18.75 -11.44
CA GLU A 241 3.64 -17.42 -11.10
C GLU A 241 4.49 -16.75 -9.99
N PHE A 242 4.55 -15.42 -10.02
CA PHE A 242 5.33 -14.63 -9.08
C PHE A 242 4.91 -14.88 -7.62
N TRP A 243 3.62 -14.71 -7.32
CA TRP A 243 3.14 -14.79 -5.94
C TRP A 243 3.21 -16.20 -5.34
N PRO A 244 2.86 -17.29 -6.02
CA PRO A 244 3.07 -18.65 -5.51
C PRO A 244 4.51 -18.91 -5.09
N PHE A 245 5.49 -18.53 -5.91
CA PHE A 245 6.90 -18.64 -5.57
C PHE A 245 7.27 -17.84 -4.30
N VAL A 246 6.98 -16.54 -4.29
CA VAL A 246 7.34 -15.64 -3.19
C VAL A 246 6.64 -16.02 -1.89
N ILE A 247 5.36 -16.40 -1.97
CA ILE A 247 4.56 -16.79 -0.80
C ILE A 247 5.02 -18.14 -0.23
N ALA A 248 5.45 -19.07 -1.06
CA ALA A 248 6.00 -20.35 -0.58
C ALA A 248 7.27 -20.14 0.24
N GLU A 249 8.20 -19.29 -0.26
CA GLU A 249 9.41 -18.91 0.45
C GLU A 249 9.14 -18.19 1.77
N LEU A 250 8.17 -17.26 1.76
CA LEU A 250 7.75 -16.53 2.96
C LEU A 250 7.18 -17.48 4.00
N ARG A 251 6.25 -18.35 3.62
CA ARG A 251 5.57 -19.30 4.54
C ARG A 251 6.51 -20.32 5.16
N ALA A 252 7.60 -20.67 4.49
CA ALA A 252 8.62 -21.53 5.04
C ALA A 252 9.29 -20.95 6.29
N ARG A 253 9.32 -19.62 6.41
CA ARG A 253 9.98 -18.89 7.51
C ARG A 253 8.96 -18.22 8.46
N HIS A 254 7.87 -17.70 7.91
CA HIS A 254 6.84 -16.93 8.61
C HIS A 254 5.43 -17.46 8.24
N PRO A 255 5.05 -18.67 8.72
CA PRO A 255 3.80 -19.31 8.32
C PRO A 255 2.54 -18.57 8.73
N ASP A 256 2.62 -17.73 9.76
CA ASP A 256 1.49 -17.02 10.35
C ASP A 256 1.27 -15.61 9.77
N THR A 257 2.19 -15.10 8.95
CA THR A 257 2.05 -13.79 8.31
C THR A 257 0.88 -13.78 7.33
N VAL A 258 -0.05 -12.85 7.52
CA VAL A 258 -1.18 -12.65 6.60
C VAL A 258 -0.79 -11.70 5.49
N LEU A 259 -1.05 -12.09 4.24
CA LEU A 259 -0.87 -11.23 3.08
C LEU A 259 -2.22 -10.71 2.59
N ILE A 260 -2.29 -9.39 2.40
CA ILE A 260 -3.44 -8.66 1.89
C ILE A 260 -3.04 -8.05 0.54
N ALA A 261 -3.78 -8.37 -0.52
CA ALA A 261 -3.51 -7.80 -1.84
C ALA A 261 -4.35 -6.55 -2.06
N GLU A 262 -3.70 -5.46 -2.43
CA GLU A 262 -4.39 -4.47 -3.22
C GLU A 262 -4.66 -5.07 -4.60
N ALA A 263 -5.94 -5.09 -5.01
CA ALA A 263 -6.41 -5.78 -6.19
C ALA A 263 -7.42 -4.93 -6.96
N TYR A 264 -7.21 -4.84 -8.28
CA TYR A 264 -8.10 -4.19 -9.24
C TYR A 264 -8.34 -5.10 -10.43
N TRP A 265 -9.21 -4.69 -11.35
CA TRP A 265 -9.47 -5.30 -12.66
C TRP A 265 -9.96 -6.75 -12.59
N ASP A 266 -10.77 -7.07 -11.57
CA ASP A 266 -11.34 -8.41 -11.33
C ASP A 266 -10.25 -9.49 -11.05
N MET A 267 -9.08 -9.07 -10.52
CA MET A 267 -7.97 -9.97 -10.23
C MET A 267 -8.03 -10.59 -8.82
N GLU A 268 -9.03 -10.25 -8.01
CA GLU A 268 -9.18 -10.71 -6.62
C GLU A 268 -9.18 -12.23 -6.54
N TRP A 269 -9.97 -12.91 -7.39
CA TRP A 269 -10.00 -14.38 -7.42
C TRP A 269 -8.64 -14.98 -7.76
N THR A 270 -7.97 -14.45 -8.78
CA THR A 270 -6.63 -14.91 -9.18
C THR A 270 -5.63 -14.79 -8.04
N LEU A 271 -5.58 -13.63 -7.37
CA LEU A 271 -4.68 -13.39 -6.25
C LEU A 271 -5.01 -14.26 -5.04
N GLN A 272 -6.28 -14.51 -4.76
CA GLN A 272 -6.70 -15.47 -3.74
C GLN A 272 -6.19 -16.88 -4.04
N GLN A 273 -6.26 -17.34 -5.32
CA GLN A 273 -5.72 -18.66 -5.72
C GLN A 273 -4.18 -18.69 -5.68
N GLN A 274 -3.52 -17.56 -5.87
CA GLN A 274 -2.07 -17.42 -5.77
C GLN A 274 -1.56 -17.35 -4.33
N GLY A 275 -2.44 -17.30 -3.31
CA GLY A 275 -2.06 -17.49 -1.92
C GLY A 275 -2.32 -16.32 -0.98
N PHE A 276 -2.87 -15.20 -1.45
CA PHE A 276 -3.30 -14.10 -0.58
C PHE A 276 -4.44 -14.53 0.33
N ALA A 277 -4.38 -14.10 1.57
CA ALA A 277 -5.44 -14.35 2.54
C ALA A 277 -6.66 -13.50 2.25
N PHE A 278 -6.43 -12.22 1.93
CA PHE A 278 -7.45 -11.25 1.62
C PHE A 278 -7.05 -10.40 0.41
N CYS A 279 -8.05 -9.92 -0.36
CA CYS A 279 -7.88 -8.99 -1.47
C CYS A 279 -8.86 -7.83 -1.32
N TYR A 280 -8.47 -6.62 -1.72
CA TYR A 280 -9.37 -5.46 -1.74
C TYR A 280 -10.61 -5.72 -2.57
N ASP A 281 -11.77 -5.27 -2.11
CA ASP A 281 -13.03 -5.29 -2.85
C ASP A 281 -13.33 -3.91 -3.46
N LYS A 282 -12.49 -3.49 -4.38
CA LYS A 282 -12.67 -2.22 -5.08
C LYS A 282 -13.99 -2.17 -5.86
N ARG A 283 -14.42 -3.32 -6.39
CA ARG A 283 -15.70 -3.41 -7.12
C ARG A 283 -16.90 -3.09 -6.24
N LEU A 284 -16.92 -3.54 -4.99
CA LEU A 284 -18.00 -3.18 -4.07
C LEU A 284 -17.98 -1.68 -3.76
N TYR A 285 -16.79 -1.13 -3.49
CA TYR A 285 -16.60 0.31 -3.27
C TYR A 285 -17.17 1.13 -4.43
N ASP A 286 -16.80 0.84 -5.67
CA ASP A 286 -17.28 1.57 -6.85
C ASP A 286 -18.81 1.49 -6.97
N ARG A 287 -19.39 0.28 -6.81
CA ARG A 287 -20.84 0.07 -6.86
C ARG A 287 -21.61 0.78 -5.74
N ILE A 288 -21.01 0.93 -4.57
CA ILE A 288 -21.58 1.71 -3.47
C ILE A 288 -21.65 3.20 -3.88
N LEU A 289 -20.57 3.73 -4.44
CA LEU A 289 -20.52 5.13 -4.90
C LEU A 289 -21.50 5.41 -6.04
N GLU A 290 -21.72 4.46 -6.95
CA GLU A 290 -22.68 4.55 -8.04
C GLU A 290 -24.15 4.51 -7.56
N VAL A 291 -24.36 4.11 -6.30
CA VAL A 291 -25.69 3.94 -5.68
C VAL A 291 -26.63 3.10 -6.57
N ASN A 292 -26.12 1.96 -7.07
CA ASN A 292 -26.85 1.05 -7.95
C ASN A 292 -27.23 -0.26 -7.22
N PRO A 293 -28.43 -0.38 -6.62
CA PRO A 293 -28.82 -1.58 -5.86
C PRO A 293 -28.86 -2.88 -6.65
N PRO A 294 -29.24 -2.93 -7.94
CA PRO A 294 -29.14 -4.14 -8.75
C PRO A 294 -27.71 -4.70 -8.84
N ASP A 295 -26.73 -3.83 -9.13
CA ASP A 295 -25.33 -4.22 -9.26
C ASP A 295 -24.70 -4.64 -7.93
N LEU A 296 -25.07 -3.95 -6.83
CA LEU A 296 -24.73 -4.36 -5.47
C LEU A 296 -25.25 -5.78 -5.16
N ARG A 297 -26.52 -6.07 -5.46
CA ARG A 297 -27.09 -7.40 -5.25
C ARG A 297 -26.38 -8.46 -6.08
N GLY A 298 -26.07 -8.15 -7.35
CA GLY A 298 -25.31 -9.06 -8.22
C GLY A 298 -23.94 -9.40 -7.66
N HIS A 299 -23.22 -8.39 -7.15
CA HIS A 299 -21.92 -8.57 -6.50
C HIS A 299 -21.99 -9.50 -5.28
N LEU A 300 -23.02 -9.34 -4.45
CA LEU A 300 -23.20 -10.13 -3.22
C LEU A 300 -23.72 -11.56 -3.46
N GLN A 301 -24.00 -11.96 -4.70
CA GLN A 301 -24.35 -13.34 -5.06
C GLN A 301 -23.14 -14.22 -5.33
N ALA A 302 -21.91 -13.68 -5.31
CA ALA A 302 -20.70 -14.45 -5.47
C ALA A 302 -20.55 -15.52 -4.37
N ASP A 303 -19.74 -16.56 -4.66
CA ASP A 303 -19.48 -17.66 -3.72
C ASP A 303 -18.98 -17.15 -2.36
N LEU A 304 -19.45 -17.76 -1.27
CA LEU A 304 -19.11 -17.36 0.08
C LEU A 304 -17.60 -17.49 0.37
N GLY A 305 -16.94 -18.51 -0.18
CA GLY A 305 -15.50 -18.71 -0.03
C GLY A 305 -14.70 -17.59 -0.67
N TYR A 306 -15.17 -17.07 -1.83
CA TYR A 306 -14.60 -15.89 -2.45
C TYR A 306 -14.84 -14.64 -1.60
N GLN A 307 -16.08 -14.41 -1.18
CA GLN A 307 -16.46 -13.22 -0.43
C GLN A 307 -15.78 -13.13 0.94
N SER A 308 -15.56 -14.27 1.62
CA SER A 308 -14.90 -14.32 2.93
C SER A 308 -13.41 -13.92 2.89
N ARG A 309 -12.85 -13.78 1.70
CA ARG A 309 -11.45 -13.41 1.48
C ARG A 309 -11.32 -12.03 0.82
N LEU A 310 -12.32 -11.18 0.97
CA LEU A 310 -12.30 -9.79 0.50
C LEU A 310 -12.15 -8.83 1.68
N VAL A 311 -11.49 -7.68 1.42
CA VAL A 311 -11.42 -6.54 2.34
C VAL A 311 -12.45 -5.51 1.89
N ARG A 312 -13.44 -5.25 2.74
CA ARG A 312 -14.51 -4.29 2.49
C ARG A 312 -14.13 -2.93 3.06
N PHE A 313 -14.21 -1.88 2.26
CA PHE A 313 -13.89 -0.51 2.68
C PHE A 313 -14.78 0.50 1.97
N LEU A 314 -14.84 1.72 2.50
CA LEU A 314 -15.55 2.87 1.91
C LEU A 314 -14.60 3.99 1.54
N GLU A 315 -13.42 4.02 2.11
CA GLU A 315 -12.32 4.93 1.80
C GLU A 315 -11.00 4.32 2.26
N ASN A 316 -9.90 4.84 1.77
CA ASN A 316 -8.54 4.59 2.20
C ASN A 316 -7.68 5.81 1.87
N HIS A 317 -6.35 5.71 1.99
CA HIS A 317 -5.44 6.82 1.68
C HIS A 317 -5.46 7.25 0.21
N ASP A 318 -5.89 6.39 -0.74
CA ASP A 318 -5.93 6.68 -2.18
C ASP A 318 -7.30 7.17 -2.65
N GLU A 319 -8.37 6.70 -2.02
CA GLU A 319 -9.72 7.03 -2.42
C GLU A 319 -10.21 8.34 -1.78
N PRO A 320 -11.14 9.06 -2.42
CA PRO A 320 -11.79 10.20 -1.79
C PRO A 320 -12.45 9.83 -0.46
N ARG A 321 -12.51 10.78 0.46
CA ARG A 321 -13.25 10.61 1.72
C ARG A 321 -14.71 10.32 1.46
N ILE A 322 -15.28 9.32 2.10
CA ILE A 322 -16.67 8.88 1.86
C ILE A 322 -17.67 9.98 2.24
N ALA A 323 -17.39 10.74 3.29
CA ALA A 323 -18.20 11.88 3.72
C ALA A 323 -18.26 13.04 2.69
N GLU A 324 -17.30 13.09 1.74
CA GLU A 324 -17.36 14.00 0.59
C GLU A 324 -18.28 13.47 -0.51
N LYS A 325 -18.31 12.16 -0.71
CA LYS A 325 -18.98 11.50 -1.84
C LYS A 325 -20.44 11.14 -1.57
N LEU A 326 -20.80 10.78 -0.35
CA LEU A 326 -22.14 10.31 -0.02
C LEU A 326 -22.82 11.24 1.01
N PRO A 327 -24.15 11.43 0.90
CA PRO A 327 -24.96 11.97 2.00
C PRO A 327 -24.90 11.06 3.24
N ALA A 328 -24.99 11.64 4.43
CA ALA A 328 -24.82 10.94 5.71
C ALA A 328 -25.71 9.70 5.89
N GLU A 329 -26.92 9.68 5.32
CA GLU A 329 -27.82 8.52 5.38
C GLU A 329 -27.32 7.35 4.54
N LEU A 330 -26.77 7.63 3.34
CA LEU A 330 -26.19 6.62 2.46
C LEU A 330 -24.83 6.14 2.98
N GLU A 331 -24.03 7.04 3.52
CA GLU A 331 -22.78 6.70 4.17
C GLU A 331 -23.01 5.70 5.33
N ARG A 332 -23.97 5.96 6.21
CA ARG A 332 -24.34 5.03 7.30
C ARG A 332 -24.83 3.69 6.77
N ALA A 333 -25.66 3.69 5.74
CA ALA A 333 -26.14 2.44 5.12
C ALA A 333 -24.97 1.64 4.51
N ALA A 334 -24.03 2.31 3.84
CA ALA A 334 -22.84 1.72 3.30
C ALA A 334 -21.92 1.15 4.41
N ALA A 335 -21.71 1.90 5.51
CA ALA A 335 -20.92 1.46 6.65
C ALA A 335 -21.51 0.19 7.29
N VAL A 336 -22.83 0.15 7.52
CA VAL A 336 -23.52 -1.06 8.01
C VAL A 336 -23.35 -2.21 7.02
N THR A 337 -23.45 -1.94 5.73
CA THR A 337 -23.29 -2.96 4.69
C THR A 337 -21.91 -3.60 4.77
N ILE A 338 -20.83 -2.83 4.72
CA ILE A 338 -19.48 -3.40 4.75
C ILE A 338 -19.17 -4.11 6.08
N ALA A 339 -19.65 -3.58 7.21
CA ALA A 339 -19.43 -4.15 8.53
C ALA A 339 -20.13 -5.50 8.74
N THR A 340 -21.19 -5.79 7.98
CA THR A 340 -22.00 -7.01 8.15
C THR A 340 -21.71 -8.08 7.10
N LEU A 341 -20.99 -7.76 6.03
CA LEU A 341 -20.60 -8.71 4.99
C LEU A 341 -19.53 -9.71 5.47
N PRO A 342 -19.39 -10.87 4.79
CA PRO A 342 -18.25 -11.76 4.99
C PRO A 342 -16.94 -11.10 4.53
N GLY A 343 -15.83 -11.55 5.11
CA GLY A 343 -14.48 -11.03 4.83
C GLY A 343 -14.01 -10.00 5.85
N ALA A 344 -12.86 -9.42 5.59
CA ALA A 344 -12.30 -8.35 6.41
C ALA A 344 -13.04 -7.03 6.18
N THR A 345 -13.07 -6.16 7.19
CA THR A 345 -13.55 -4.78 7.06
C THR A 345 -12.38 -3.84 7.35
N MET A 346 -12.18 -2.82 6.52
CA MET A 346 -11.16 -1.81 6.73
C MET A 346 -11.80 -0.44 6.91
N TRP A 347 -11.34 0.27 7.94
CA TRP A 347 -11.70 1.64 8.28
C TRP A 347 -10.47 2.52 8.20
N HIS A 348 -10.63 3.74 7.68
CA HIS A 348 -9.54 4.69 7.56
C HIS A 348 -9.62 5.74 8.67
N GLU A 349 -8.49 6.19 9.19
CA GLU A 349 -8.45 7.24 10.21
C GLU A 349 -9.18 8.50 9.74
N GLY A 350 -9.94 9.13 10.64
CA GLY A 350 -10.78 10.27 10.32
C GLY A 350 -12.12 9.93 9.66
N GLN A 351 -12.36 8.68 9.27
CA GLN A 351 -13.64 8.26 8.68
C GLN A 351 -14.78 8.37 9.69
N PHE A 352 -14.57 7.97 10.94
CA PHE A 352 -15.60 8.07 11.99
C PHE A 352 -15.90 9.51 12.41
N GLU A 353 -14.94 10.42 12.23
CA GLU A 353 -15.07 11.85 12.45
C GLU A 353 -15.71 12.58 11.25
N GLY A 354 -15.93 11.87 10.15
CA GLY A 354 -16.48 12.43 8.92
C GLY A 354 -15.56 13.43 8.23
N ARG A 355 -14.26 13.20 8.27
CA ARG A 355 -13.26 14.01 7.53
C ARG A 355 -13.60 14.01 6.04
N ARG A 356 -13.46 15.15 5.39
CA ARG A 356 -13.86 15.35 3.99
C ARG A 356 -12.67 15.61 3.05
N VAL A 357 -11.52 15.98 3.58
CA VAL A 357 -10.30 16.22 2.81
C VAL A 357 -9.41 14.99 2.90
N ARG A 358 -9.04 14.43 1.75
CA ARG A 358 -8.03 13.38 1.66
C ARG A 358 -6.66 14.04 1.60
N PRO A 359 -5.79 13.88 2.59
CA PRO A 359 -4.42 14.37 2.48
C PRO A 359 -3.67 13.57 1.40
N PRO A 360 -2.95 14.23 0.47
CA PRO A 360 -2.01 13.54 -0.39
C PRO A 360 -0.97 12.77 0.43
N VAL A 361 -0.64 11.54 0.03
CA VAL A 361 0.28 10.66 0.78
C VAL A 361 1.72 11.20 0.90
N PHE A 362 2.03 12.27 0.18
CA PHE A 362 3.31 12.97 0.22
C PHE A 362 3.45 13.93 1.42
N LEU A 363 2.35 14.22 2.12
CA LEU A 363 2.30 15.19 3.22
C LEU A 363 2.35 14.49 4.59
N ASP A 364 2.77 15.27 5.61
CA ASP A 364 2.76 14.86 7.02
C ASP A 364 1.90 15.76 7.91
#